data_15a801cc6257145359590ecd2ce8111d
#
_entry.id   15a801cc6257145359590ecd2ce8111d
#
_cell.length_a   1.000
_cell.length_b   1.000
_cell.length_c   1.000
_cell.angle_alpha   90.00
_cell.angle_beta   90.00
_cell.angle_gamma   90.00
#
_symmetry.space_group_name_H-M   'P 1'
#
loop_
_entity.id
_entity.type
_entity.pdbx_description
1 polymer ?
#
loop_
_entity_poly.entity_id
_entity_poly.type
_entity_poly.pdbx_seq_one_letter_code
_entity_poly.pdbx_strand_id
1 'polypeptide(L)'
;VLRSALVAGSAAALAVAGLAIAAPAGASELAPHHMNAHAAKTAATATGGNLAYGGGNIVTAPTVYYVYWGSQWGTSSVTNDPSGEVALQQSFFSHAYGSGDTFFTSQTQYCQGVATGTTQCNGAGTPVGHPASNPLGGTWLDSSAKAPTRPSTAQIAAEAVKAATHFGISGDNVQVVVDLPHGVVPSGFKTQYCAWHDHTTAGNGADLPYTNMPYITDAGSGCGANFVATGSSGVNGADEGITIVGGHEYAETLTDPAPSSGWVDSTGAETGDKCAWISSGQGASSIISLNGANFAVQSLWSNNFGGGAGGCVTSYTSASNQH
;
A
#
# COMPACT_ATOMS: atom_id res chain seq x y z
N VAL A 1 -3.31 11.76 -90.07
CA VAL A 1 -3.94 10.59 -89.44
C VAL A 1 -3.17 10.29 -88.16
N LEU A 2 -3.57 10.89 -87.05
CA LEU A 2 -2.98 10.69 -85.73
C LEU A 2 -3.73 9.54 -85.06
N ARG A 3 -3.01 8.54 -84.58
CA ARG A 3 -3.54 7.51 -83.68
C ARG A 3 -3.13 7.86 -82.22
N SER A 4 -4.12 8.09 -81.39
CA SER A 4 -3.95 8.26 -79.95
C SER A 4 -3.79 6.90 -79.28
N ALA A 5 -2.74 6.71 -78.48
CA ALA A 5 -2.53 5.54 -77.63
C ALA A 5 -3.04 5.88 -76.21
N LEU A 6 -3.99 5.08 -75.70
CA LEU A 6 -4.39 5.11 -74.29
C LEU A 6 -3.34 4.40 -73.45
N VAL A 7 -2.81 5.06 -72.45
CA VAL A 7 -2.02 4.42 -71.38
C VAL A 7 -2.97 4.09 -70.22
N ALA A 8 -3.12 2.79 -69.95
CA ALA A 8 -3.84 2.32 -68.78
C ALA A 8 -2.85 2.31 -67.58
N GLY A 9 -3.13 3.17 -66.63
CA GLY A 9 -2.41 3.18 -65.35
C GLY A 9 -2.96 2.13 -64.36
N SER A 10 -2.16 1.14 -64.04
CA SER A 10 -2.48 0.17 -62.98
C SER A 10 -2.19 0.78 -61.61
N ALA A 11 -3.20 0.98 -60.80
CA ALA A 11 -3.03 1.34 -59.42
C ALA A 11 -2.73 0.06 -58.58
N ALA A 12 -1.49 -0.02 -58.07
CA ALA A 12 -1.13 -1.06 -57.09
C ALA A 12 -1.60 -0.63 -55.71
N ALA A 13 -2.59 -1.36 -55.12
CA ALA A 13 -2.98 -1.20 -53.76
C ALA A 13 -1.94 -1.89 -52.84
N LEU A 14 -1.19 -1.11 -52.07
CA LEU A 14 -0.38 -1.64 -50.96
C LEU A 14 -1.32 -2.08 -49.83
N ALA A 15 -1.45 -3.37 -49.62
CA ALA A 15 -2.02 -3.93 -48.44
C ALA A 15 -1.00 -3.82 -47.28
N VAL A 16 -1.21 -2.93 -46.36
CA VAL A 16 -0.47 -2.89 -45.07
C VAL A 16 -1.00 -4.03 -44.20
N ALA A 17 -0.26 -5.12 -44.15
CA ALA A 17 -0.52 -6.18 -43.18
C ALA A 17 -0.13 -5.66 -41.80
N GLY A 18 -1.13 -5.28 -40.99
CA GLY A 18 -0.96 -4.96 -39.58
C GLY A 18 -0.50 -6.24 -38.83
N LEU A 19 0.76 -6.27 -38.39
CA LEU A 19 1.18 -7.24 -37.39
C LEU A 19 0.41 -6.94 -36.10
N ALA A 20 -0.59 -7.74 -35.78
CA ALA A 20 -1.13 -7.82 -34.44
C ALA A 20 -0.06 -8.47 -33.56
N ILE A 21 0.64 -7.68 -32.78
CA ILE A 21 1.49 -8.20 -31.70
C ILE A 21 0.50 -8.78 -30.67
N ALA A 22 0.42 -10.10 -30.63
CA ALA A 22 -0.30 -10.79 -29.55
C ALA A 22 0.42 -10.43 -28.24
N ALA A 23 -0.29 -9.81 -27.31
CA ALA A 23 0.17 -9.66 -25.96
C ALA A 23 0.49 -11.05 -25.37
N PRO A 24 1.58 -11.19 -24.60
CA PRO A 24 1.87 -12.46 -23.94
C PRO A 24 0.68 -12.84 -23.06
N ALA A 25 0.17 -14.05 -23.27
CA ALA A 25 -0.89 -14.61 -22.45
C ALA A 25 -0.36 -14.84 -21.03
N GLY A 26 -0.96 -14.15 -20.05
CA GLY A 26 -1.14 -14.66 -18.71
C GLY A 26 0.08 -14.69 -17.80
N ALA A 27 0.46 -13.54 -17.23
CA ALA A 27 0.63 -13.55 -15.79
C ALA A 27 -0.79 -13.57 -15.21
N SER A 28 -1.11 -14.56 -14.39
CA SER A 28 -2.28 -14.52 -13.52
C SER A 28 -2.06 -13.33 -12.61
N GLU A 29 -2.78 -12.24 -12.84
CA GLU A 29 -2.79 -11.09 -11.97
C GLU A 29 -3.31 -11.62 -10.62
N LEU A 30 -2.42 -11.71 -9.64
CA LEU A 30 -2.80 -12.08 -8.29
C LEU A 30 -3.79 -11.01 -7.81
N ALA A 31 -4.84 -11.40 -7.12
CA ALA A 31 -5.81 -10.43 -6.62
C ALA A 31 -5.12 -9.50 -5.61
N PRO A 32 -5.40 -8.18 -5.65
CA PRO A 32 -4.87 -7.23 -4.67
C PRO A 32 -5.11 -7.70 -3.24
N HIS A 33 -4.13 -7.56 -2.37
CA HIS A 33 -4.31 -7.82 -0.94
C HIS A 33 -5.12 -6.70 -0.32
N HIS A 34 -6.16 -7.07 0.45
CA HIS A 34 -7.15 -6.14 0.96
C HIS A 34 -7.12 -6.08 2.49
N MET A 35 -6.97 -4.89 3.07
CA MET A 35 -7.42 -4.67 4.43
C MET A 35 -8.94 -4.76 4.49
N ASN A 36 -9.46 -5.87 5.02
CA ASN A 36 -10.89 -6.10 5.08
C ASN A 36 -11.63 -5.05 5.92
N ALA A 37 -12.82 -4.66 5.50
CA ALA A 37 -13.69 -3.80 6.28
C ALA A 37 -14.07 -4.46 7.62
N HIS A 38 -14.20 -3.65 8.66
CA HIS A 38 -14.21 -4.02 10.06
C HIS A 38 -15.25 -5.09 10.44
N ALA A 39 -14.74 -6.20 11.02
CA ALA A 39 -15.46 -7.03 11.98
C ALA A 39 -14.58 -7.12 13.24
N ALA A 40 -15.00 -6.52 14.36
CA ALA A 40 -14.20 -6.45 15.59
C ALA A 40 -13.75 -7.83 16.07
N LYS A 41 -12.45 -8.00 16.32
CA LYS A 41 -11.86 -9.21 16.87
C LYS A 41 -11.42 -8.96 18.32
N THR A 42 -11.53 -9.96 19.19
CA THR A 42 -11.14 -9.86 20.62
C THR A 42 -9.70 -10.26 20.90
N ALA A 43 -9.02 -10.90 20.00
CA ALA A 43 -7.57 -11.16 19.97
C ALA A 43 -7.20 -11.78 18.60
N ALA A 44 -5.96 -11.62 18.16
CA ALA A 44 -5.45 -12.41 17.05
C ALA A 44 -5.42 -13.88 17.45
N THR A 45 -6.24 -14.70 16.81
CA THR A 45 -5.95 -16.13 16.78
C THR A 45 -4.85 -16.32 15.75
N ALA A 46 -3.76 -16.97 16.13
CA ALA A 46 -2.63 -17.29 15.25
C ALA A 46 -2.99 -18.37 14.22
N THR A 47 -4.13 -18.22 13.55
CA THR A 47 -4.49 -19.05 12.38
C THR A 47 -3.44 -18.78 11.30
N GLY A 48 -2.93 -19.83 10.67
CA GLY A 48 -1.90 -19.72 9.63
C GLY A 48 -0.46 -19.79 10.14
N GLY A 49 -0.20 -19.66 11.45
CA GLY A 49 1.15 -19.68 12.02
C GLY A 49 1.94 -18.39 11.76
N ASN A 50 3.26 -18.48 11.86
CA ASN A 50 4.17 -17.39 11.52
C ASN A 50 4.18 -17.10 10.01
N LEU A 51 4.52 -15.86 9.65
CA LEU A 51 4.79 -15.54 8.26
C LEU A 51 6.02 -16.33 7.79
N ALA A 52 5.98 -16.77 6.54
CA ALA A 52 7.07 -17.46 5.89
C ALA A 52 7.48 -16.71 4.63
N TYR A 53 8.78 -16.68 4.34
CA TYR A 53 9.31 -16.01 3.16
C TYR A 53 8.94 -16.76 1.89
N GLY A 54 8.28 -16.10 0.95
CA GLY A 54 7.85 -16.65 -0.34
C GLY A 54 8.96 -16.70 -1.41
N GLY A 55 10.02 -15.91 -1.25
CA GLY A 55 11.14 -15.85 -2.20
C GLY A 55 11.20 -14.53 -2.99
N GLY A 56 10.20 -13.66 -2.89
CA GLY A 56 10.12 -12.38 -3.59
C GLY A 56 10.94 -11.27 -2.94
N ASN A 57 10.92 -10.10 -3.55
CA ASN A 57 11.57 -8.92 -3.01
C ASN A 57 10.81 -8.38 -1.78
N ILE A 58 11.54 -7.66 -0.95
CA ILE A 58 11.01 -6.82 0.13
C ILE A 58 11.55 -5.41 -0.05
N VAL A 59 11.00 -4.45 0.67
CA VAL A 59 11.47 -3.05 0.61
C VAL A 59 12.67 -2.88 1.55
N THR A 60 13.84 -2.57 0.99
CA THR A 60 15.10 -2.44 1.76
C THR A 60 15.52 -1.00 2.02
N ALA A 61 14.90 -0.04 1.35
CA ALA A 61 15.15 1.41 1.52
C ALA A 61 13.85 2.19 1.24
N PRO A 62 12.85 2.13 2.15
CA PRO A 62 11.50 2.58 1.88
C PRO A 62 11.38 4.09 1.69
N THR A 63 10.62 4.49 0.67
CA THR A 63 10.20 5.87 0.40
C THR A 63 8.75 5.87 -0.07
N VAL A 64 7.93 6.76 0.48
CA VAL A 64 6.49 6.86 0.18
C VAL A 64 6.21 8.11 -0.65
N TYR A 65 5.40 7.97 -1.67
CA TYR A 65 4.93 9.08 -2.53
C TYR A 65 3.42 9.09 -2.58
N TYR A 66 2.81 10.26 -2.42
CA TYR A 66 1.38 10.42 -2.52
C TYR A 66 0.98 11.09 -3.83
N VAL A 67 0.00 10.53 -4.52
CA VAL A 67 -0.74 11.22 -5.58
C VAL A 67 -2.19 11.40 -5.12
N TYR A 68 -2.61 12.65 -4.96
CA TYR A 68 -4.00 13.04 -4.73
C TYR A 68 -4.68 13.10 -6.08
N TRP A 69 -5.33 12.01 -6.46
CA TRP A 69 -5.84 11.82 -7.81
C TRP A 69 -7.19 12.47 -8.04
N GLY A 70 -7.22 13.45 -8.89
CA GLY A 70 -8.45 14.07 -9.42
C GLY A 70 -8.67 15.50 -8.99
N SER A 71 -9.26 16.28 -9.90
CA SER A 71 -9.61 17.67 -9.64
C SER A 71 -10.72 17.87 -8.58
N GLN A 72 -11.28 16.78 -8.06
CA GLN A 72 -12.21 16.81 -6.91
C GLN A 72 -11.50 17.22 -5.61
N TRP A 73 -10.19 16.97 -5.46
CA TRP A 73 -9.39 17.48 -4.36
C TRP A 73 -9.21 19.00 -4.41
N GLY A 74 -9.22 19.57 -5.63
CA GLY A 74 -8.94 20.97 -5.95
C GLY A 74 -8.23 21.07 -7.29
N THR A 75 -7.97 22.28 -7.77
CA THR A 75 -7.35 22.49 -9.09
C THR A 75 -5.90 22.95 -9.05
N SER A 76 -5.49 23.66 -8.02
CA SER A 76 -4.11 24.14 -7.83
C SER A 76 -3.52 23.78 -6.47
N SER A 77 -4.38 23.42 -5.53
CA SER A 77 -4.05 22.92 -4.20
C SER A 77 -5.21 22.07 -3.70
N VAL A 78 -4.97 21.25 -2.68
CA VAL A 78 -6.04 20.53 -2.00
C VAL A 78 -6.90 21.53 -1.24
N THR A 79 -8.16 21.66 -1.64
CA THR A 79 -9.17 22.56 -1.04
C THR A 79 -10.45 21.85 -0.62
N ASN A 80 -10.62 20.60 -1.03
CA ASN A 80 -11.76 19.76 -0.70
C ASN A 80 -11.30 18.50 0.04
N ASP A 81 -10.90 18.69 1.29
CA ASP A 81 -10.45 17.66 2.23
C ASP A 81 -11.18 17.89 3.57
N PRO A 82 -12.46 17.49 3.67
CA PRO A 82 -13.31 17.81 4.83
C PRO A 82 -12.83 17.20 6.15
N SER A 83 -12.06 16.11 6.12
CA SER A 83 -11.54 15.45 7.32
C SER A 83 -10.05 15.76 7.58
N GLY A 84 -9.38 16.52 6.71
CA GLY A 84 -7.94 16.77 6.86
C GLY A 84 -7.07 15.53 6.64
N GLU A 85 -7.56 14.59 5.81
CA GLU A 85 -6.94 13.29 5.55
C GLU A 85 -5.53 13.44 4.98
N VAL A 86 -5.36 14.36 4.04
CA VAL A 86 -4.07 14.69 3.43
C VAL A 86 -3.02 15.11 4.45
N ALA A 87 -3.39 16.02 5.35
CA ALA A 87 -2.46 16.52 6.37
C ALA A 87 -2.10 15.43 7.38
N LEU A 88 -3.05 14.58 7.77
CA LEU A 88 -2.83 13.50 8.72
C LEU A 88 -1.95 12.39 8.13
N GLN A 89 -2.17 11.99 6.89
CA GLN A 89 -1.34 11.02 6.17
C GLN A 89 0.11 11.52 6.03
N GLN A 90 0.29 12.77 5.58
CA GLN A 90 1.62 13.37 5.46
C GLN A 90 2.31 13.44 6.82
N SER A 91 1.59 13.83 7.88
CA SER A 91 2.11 13.86 9.25
C SER A 91 2.54 12.47 9.69
N PHE A 92 1.72 11.44 9.49
CA PHE A 92 2.02 10.07 9.90
C PHE A 92 3.35 9.58 9.30
N PHE A 93 3.48 9.63 7.98
CA PHE A 93 4.70 9.16 7.33
C PHE A 93 5.90 10.05 7.60
N SER A 94 5.72 11.37 7.72
CA SER A 94 6.83 12.26 8.06
C SER A 94 7.38 12.08 9.48
N HIS A 95 6.72 11.29 10.32
CA HIS A 95 7.19 10.91 11.66
C HIS A 95 7.62 9.43 11.77
N ALA A 96 7.48 8.63 10.71
CA ALA A 96 7.79 7.20 10.71
C ALA A 96 9.26 6.93 10.36
N TYR A 97 10.20 7.32 11.24
CA TYR A 97 11.64 7.14 11.00
C TYR A 97 12.47 7.12 12.29
N GLY A 98 13.68 6.61 12.16
CA GLY A 98 14.72 6.68 13.20
C GLY A 98 14.29 6.01 14.52
N SER A 99 15.00 6.32 15.60
CA SER A 99 14.71 5.72 16.92
C SER A 99 13.40 6.17 17.56
N GLY A 100 12.75 7.18 17.00
CA GLY A 100 11.41 7.61 17.42
C GLY A 100 10.26 6.82 16.83
N ASP A 101 10.55 5.93 15.86
CA ASP A 101 9.61 4.97 15.30
C ASP A 101 9.93 3.56 15.80
N THR A 102 9.24 3.11 16.82
CA THR A 102 9.32 1.73 17.31
C THR A 102 8.22 0.83 16.74
N PHE A 103 7.36 1.35 15.89
CA PHE A 103 6.24 0.63 15.31
C PHE A 103 6.64 -0.11 14.03
N PHE A 104 7.08 0.60 13.00
CA PHE A 104 7.53 -0.04 11.76
C PHE A 104 8.87 -0.75 11.88
N THR A 105 9.65 -0.51 12.96
CA THR A 105 10.81 -1.34 13.28
C THR A 105 10.45 -2.81 13.48
N SER A 106 9.18 -3.14 13.80
CA SER A 106 8.70 -4.52 13.85
C SER A 106 8.88 -5.28 12.53
N GLN A 107 8.90 -4.58 11.41
CA GLN A 107 9.05 -5.18 10.08
C GLN A 107 10.52 -5.51 9.74
N THR A 108 11.49 -4.94 10.45
CA THR A 108 12.93 -5.19 10.19
C THR A 108 13.38 -6.61 10.54
N GLN A 109 12.55 -7.39 11.20
CA GLN A 109 12.79 -8.81 11.46
C GLN A 109 12.65 -9.68 10.20
N TYR A 110 11.96 -9.21 9.19
CA TYR A 110 11.76 -9.90 7.92
C TYR A 110 12.90 -9.56 6.95
N CYS A 111 13.25 -10.50 6.07
CA CYS A 111 14.41 -10.36 5.19
C CYS A 111 14.18 -11.04 3.84
N GLN A 112 14.98 -10.65 2.85
CA GLN A 112 15.09 -11.35 1.57
C GLN A 112 16.45 -12.02 1.42
N GLY A 113 16.59 -12.92 0.43
CA GLY A 113 17.83 -13.63 0.16
C GLY A 113 18.08 -14.81 1.09
N VAL A 114 17.04 -15.29 1.77
CA VAL A 114 17.00 -16.53 2.55
C VAL A 114 16.22 -17.62 1.82
N ALA A 115 16.21 -18.85 2.33
CA ALA A 115 15.45 -19.92 1.71
C ALA A 115 13.94 -19.67 1.83
N THR A 116 13.18 -19.96 0.77
CA THR A 116 11.70 -19.97 0.79
C THR A 116 11.21 -20.89 1.93
N GLY A 117 10.19 -20.44 2.64
CA GLY A 117 9.66 -21.10 3.83
C GLY A 117 10.37 -20.73 5.13
N THR A 118 11.43 -19.89 5.09
CA THR A 118 12.07 -19.33 6.28
C THR A 118 11.07 -18.50 7.08
N THR A 119 10.99 -18.74 8.40
CA THR A 119 10.14 -17.95 9.33
C THR A 119 10.95 -17.06 10.27
N GLN A 120 12.28 -17.21 10.32
CA GLN A 120 13.19 -16.45 11.17
C GLN A 120 14.48 -16.14 10.41
N CYS A 121 14.79 -14.88 10.21
CA CYS A 121 16.00 -14.45 9.48
C CYS A 121 17.29 -14.74 10.26
N ASN A 122 17.27 -14.61 11.59
CA ASN A 122 18.41 -14.86 12.47
C ASN A 122 19.71 -14.14 12.04
N GLY A 123 19.58 -12.93 11.50
CA GLY A 123 20.70 -12.14 10.98
C GLY A 123 21.17 -12.52 9.57
N ALA A 124 20.50 -13.48 8.91
CA ALA A 124 20.77 -13.81 7.51
C ALA A 124 19.96 -12.92 6.55
N GLY A 125 20.43 -12.85 5.31
CA GLY A 125 19.77 -12.08 4.24
C GLY A 125 19.85 -10.56 4.41
N THR A 126 19.06 -9.85 3.61
CA THR A 126 18.91 -8.39 3.69
C THR A 126 17.58 -8.08 4.37
N PRO A 127 17.56 -7.38 5.50
CA PRO A 127 16.32 -7.07 6.21
C PRO A 127 15.48 -6.02 5.49
N VAL A 128 14.20 -5.96 5.84
CA VAL A 128 13.34 -4.79 5.56
C VAL A 128 14.04 -3.53 6.09
N GLY A 129 14.08 -2.51 5.26
CA GLY A 129 14.68 -1.23 5.62
C GLY A 129 13.82 -0.45 6.60
N HIS A 130 14.51 0.26 7.52
CA HIS A 130 13.87 1.25 8.38
C HIS A 130 14.46 2.63 8.07
N PRO A 131 13.66 3.64 7.70
CA PRO A 131 14.16 4.95 7.32
C PRO A 131 14.92 5.63 8.47
N ALA A 132 16.11 6.18 8.19
CA ALA A 132 16.86 6.98 9.17
C ALA A 132 16.33 8.42 9.26
N SER A 133 15.59 8.88 8.26
CA SER A 133 14.97 10.21 8.18
C SER A 133 13.60 10.09 7.51
N ASN A 134 12.83 11.16 7.50
CA ASN A 134 11.50 11.24 6.90
C ASN A 134 11.39 10.45 5.58
N PRO A 135 10.58 9.37 5.50
CA PRO A 135 10.41 8.56 4.30
C PRO A 135 9.45 9.17 3.27
N LEU A 136 8.76 10.25 3.58
CA LEU A 136 7.86 10.92 2.63
C LEU A 136 8.69 11.59 1.53
N GLY A 137 8.78 10.95 0.37
CA GLY A 137 9.59 11.39 -0.77
C GLY A 137 8.94 12.53 -1.57
N GLY A 138 7.62 12.61 -1.56
CA GLY A 138 6.90 13.69 -2.23
C GLY A 138 5.38 13.51 -2.24
N THR A 139 4.70 14.60 -2.58
CA THR A 139 3.25 14.63 -2.76
C THR A 139 2.90 15.37 -4.05
N TRP A 140 1.89 14.91 -4.75
CA TRP A 140 1.43 15.51 -5.99
C TRP A 140 -0.08 15.53 -6.08
N LEU A 141 -0.66 16.69 -6.38
CA LEU A 141 -2.06 16.83 -6.76
C LEU A 141 -2.19 16.66 -8.27
N ASP A 142 -2.68 15.50 -8.71
CA ASP A 142 -3.07 15.36 -10.11
C ASP A 142 -4.48 15.88 -10.35
N SER A 143 -4.56 17.15 -10.65
CA SER A 143 -5.82 17.82 -10.99
C SER A 143 -6.10 17.90 -12.51
N SER A 144 -5.33 17.17 -13.32
CA SER A 144 -5.44 17.22 -14.81
C SER A 144 -6.82 16.79 -15.33
N ALA A 145 -7.50 15.91 -14.58
CA ALA A 145 -8.86 15.45 -14.84
C ALA A 145 -9.57 15.09 -13.52
N LYS A 146 -10.86 14.81 -13.59
CA LYS A 146 -11.58 14.19 -12.46
C LYS A 146 -11.19 12.72 -12.36
N ALA A 147 -10.93 12.24 -11.14
CA ALA A 147 -10.92 10.80 -10.89
C ALA A 147 -12.29 10.20 -11.20
N PRO A 148 -12.36 9.00 -11.81
CA PRO A 148 -13.62 8.30 -11.99
C PRO A 148 -14.34 8.09 -10.65
N THR A 149 -15.66 8.17 -10.63
CA THR A 149 -16.43 7.96 -9.38
C THR A 149 -16.34 6.55 -8.83
N ARG A 150 -16.00 5.59 -9.70
CA ARG A 150 -15.75 4.18 -9.38
C ARG A 150 -14.54 3.70 -10.19
N PRO A 151 -13.31 4.08 -9.80
CA PRO A 151 -12.14 3.65 -10.54
C PRO A 151 -11.97 2.14 -10.46
N SER A 152 -11.57 1.53 -11.58
CA SER A 152 -11.13 0.13 -11.61
C SER A 152 -9.70 0.00 -11.10
N THR A 153 -9.29 -1.21 -10.71
CA THR A 153 -7.90 -1.52 -10.34
C THR A 153 -6.92 -1.08 -11.42
N ALA A 154 -7.21 -1.36 -12.69
CA ALA A 154 -6.35 -0.94 -13.80
C ALA A 154 -6.24 0.59 -13.95
N GLN A 155 -7.27 1.35 -13.62
CA GLN A 155 -7.22 2.82 -13.63
C GLN A 155 -6.38 3.36 -12.46
N ILE A 156 -6.46 2.73 -11.30
CA ILE A 156 -5.64 3.07 -10.12
C ILE A 156 -4.18 2.75 -10.40
N ALA A 157 -3.87 1.56 -10.95
CA ALA A 157 -2.53 1.20 -11.39
C ALA A 157 -1.95 2.18 -12.41
N ALA A 158 -2.76 2.60 -13.40
CA ALA A 158 -2.33 3.60 -14.39
C ALA A 158 -2.01 4.95 -13.76
N GLU A 159 -2.75 5.37 -12.73
CA GLU A 159 -2.46 6.59 -11.99
C GLU A 159 -1.18 6.45 -11.17
N ALA A 160 -0.92 5.29 -10.55
CA ALA A 160 0.35 5.01 -9.88
C ALA A 160 1.54 5.13 -10.85
N VAL A 161 1.44 4.58 -12.05
CA VAL A 161 2.48 4.72 -13.10
C VAL A 161 2.66 6.17 -13.54
N LYS A 162 1.58 6.94 -13.63
CA LYS A 162 1.62 8.37 -13.95
C LYS A 162 2.33 9.15 -12.85
N ALA A 163 2.02 8.87 -11.58
CA ALA A 163 2.69 9.46 -10.43
C ALA A 163 4.18 9.09 -10.38
N ALA A 164 4.52 7.82 -10.62
CA ALA A 164 5.91 7.38 -10.70
C ALA A 164 6.69 8.13 -11.80
N THR A 165 6.05 8.37 -12.94
CA THR A 165 6.62 9.18 -14.02
C THR A 165 6.81 10.64 -13.59
N HIS A 166 5.84 11.22 -12.89
CA HIS A 166 5.91 12.60 -12.37
C HIS A 166 7.08 12.78 -11.40
N PHE A 167 7.28 11.83 -10.49
CA PHE A 167 8.35 11.87 -9.50
C PHE A 167 9.70 11.35 -10.04
N GLY A 168 9.73 10.68 -11.17
CA GLY A 168 10.94 10.04 -11.73
C GLY A 168 11.41 8.84 -10.92
N ILE A 169 10.49 8.02 -10.39
CA ILE A 169 10.73 6.89 -9.48
C ILE A 169 10.27 5.56 -10.08
N SER A 170 10.86 4.47 -9.59
CA SER A 170 10.47 3.09 -9.91
C SER A 170 11.21 2.10 -9.01
N GLY A 171 10.80 0.84 -9.02
CA GLY A 171 11.44 -0.25 -8.28
C GLY A 171 10.83 -0.48 -6.91
N ASP A 172 11.20 -1.57 -6.26
CA ASP A 172 10.57 -2.10 -5.04
C ASP A 172 10.73 -1.20 -3.81
N ASN A 173 11.66 -0.26 -3.80
CA ASN A 173 11.93 0.61 -2.65
C ASN A 173 11.03 1.86 -2.57
N VAL A 174 10.04 1.95 -3.44
CA VAL A 174 9.06 3.03 -3.42
C VAL A 174 7.65 2.45 -3.24
N GLN A 175 6.80 3.18 -2.54
CA GLN A 175 5.36 2.95 -2.51
C GLN A 175 4.66 4.19 -3.06
N VAL A 176 3.83 4.02 -4.08
CA VAL A 176 2.97 5.09 -4.58
C VAL A 176 1.59 4.92 -3.99
N VAL A 177 1.18 5.82 -3.10
CA VAL A 177 -0.18 5.86 -2.56
C VAL A 177 -1.06 6.68 -3.50
N VAL A 178 -2.01 6.01 -4.16
CA VAL A 178 -3.04 6.64 -4.98
C VAL A 178 -4.23 6.97 -4.09
N ASP A 179 -4.30 8.24 -3.69
CA ASP A 179 -5.29 8.73 -2.75
C ASP A 179 -6.50 9.29 -3.49
N LEU A 180 -7.68 8.76 -3.16
CA LEU A 180 -8.92 9.09 -3.85
C LEU A 180 -9.70 10.16 -3.09
N PRO A 181 -10.30 11.13 -3.77
CA PRO A 181 -11.02 12.22 -3.11
C PRO A 181 -12.34 11.75 -2.49
N HIS A 182 -12.81 12.52 -1.51
CA HIS A 182 -14.13 12.35 -0.89
C HIS A 182 -15.23 12.10 -1.94
N GLY A 183 -16.03 11.04 -1.71
CA GLY A 183 -17.13 10.64 -2.58
C GLY A 183 -16.73 9.76 -3.76
N VAL A 184 -15.45 9.49 -4.00
CA VAL A 184 -14.99 8.50 -4.98
C VAL A 184 -14.97 7.11 -4.31
N VAL A 185 -15.76 6.18 -4.82
CA VAL A 185 -16.04 4.89 -4.17
C VAL A 185 -15.69 3.75 -5.13
N PRO A 186 -14.45 3.23 -5.10
CA PRO A 186 -14.10 2.03 -5.87
C PRO A 186 -14.95 0.83 -5.44
N SER A 187 -15.09 -0.15 -6.34
CA SER A 187 -15.92 -1.33 -6.06
C SER A 187 -15.38 -2.11 -4.87
N GLY A 188 -16.21 -2.39 -3.88
CA GLY A 188 -15.84 -3.11 -2.66
C GLY A 188 -15.47 -2.21 -1.46
N PHE A 189 -15.05 -0.97 -1.67
CA PHE A 189 -14.76 -0.04 -0.60
C PHE A 189 -15.99 0.15 0.33
N LYS A 190 -15.76 0.31 1.62
CA LYS A 190 -16.75 0.39 2.72
C LYS A 190 -17.44 -0.93 3.09
N THR A 191 -17.43 -1.94 2.22
CA THR A 191 -18.18 -3.19 2.43
C THR A 191 -17.31 -4.43 2.43
N GLN A 192 -16.29 -4.48 1.61
CA GLN A 192 -15.36 -5.60 1.50
C GLN A 192 -13.98 -5.23 2.05
N TYR A 193 -13.52 -4.01 1.77
CA TYR A 193 -12.20 -3.55 2.18
C TYR A 193 -12.20 -2.07 2.55
N CYS A 194 -11.13 -1.64 3.22
CA CYS A 194 -10.81 -0.24 3.53
C CYS A 194 -9.78 0.32 2.54
N ALA A 195 -8.72 -0.41 2.26
CA ALA A 195 -7.70 -0.14 1.27
C ALA A 195 -7.14 -1.45 0.75
N TRP A 196 -6.17 -1.39 -0.13
CA TRP A 196 -5.39 -2.52 -0.59
C TRP A 196 -4.10 -2.04 -1.27
N HIS A 197 -3.06 -2.87 -1.21
CA HIS A 197 -1.85 -2.66 -1.99
C HIS A 197 -1.71 -3.73 -3.08
N ASP A 198 -0.91 -3.41 -4.08
CA ASP A 198 -0.61 -4.24 -5.23
C ASP A 198 0.68 -3.73 -5.88
N HIS A 199 1.09 -4.35 -6.96
CA HIS A 199 2.19 -3.86 -7.77
C HIS A 199 1.80 -3.75 -9.24
N THR A 200 2.56 -2.97 -9.99
CA THR A 200 2.43 -2.81 -11.44
C THR A 200 3.80 -2.58 -12.05
N THR A 201 3.86 -2.41 -13.36
CA THR A 201 5.11 -2.13 -14.06
C THR A 201 5.22 -0.64 -14.38
N ALA A 202 6.26 0.00 -13.89
CA ALA A 202 6.60 1.37 -14.25
C ALA A 202 6.96 1.51 -15.74
N GLY A 203 6.94 2.75 -16.25
CA GLY A 203 7.22 3.01 -17.68
C GLY A 203 8.58 2.57 -18.19
N ASN A 204 9.55 2.33 -17.30
CA ASN A 204 10.88 1.79 -17.61
C ASN A 204 10.98 0.26 -17.50
N GLY A 205 9.87 -0.43 -17.21
CA GLY A 205 9.83 -1.89 -17.06
C GLY A 205 10.18 -2.41 -15.66
N ALA A 206 10.50 -1.53 -14.69
CA ALA A 206 10.75 -1.93 -13.32
C ALA A 206 9.43 -2.16 -12.57
N ASP A 207 9.47 -2.94 -11.51
CA ASP A 207 8.34 -3.12 -10.60
C ASP A 207 7.98 -1.80 -9.89
N LEU A 208 6.72 -1.66 -9.51
CA LEU A 208 6.19 -0.45 -8.86
C LEU A 208 5.09 -0.83 -7.88
N PRO A 209 5.43 -0.98 -6.60
CA PRO A 209 4.43 -1.14 -5.55
C PRO A 209 3.53 0.10 -5.42
N TYR A 210 2.24 -0.13 -5.27
CA TYR A 210 1.28 0.95 -5.09
C TYR A 210 0.13 0.56 -4.16
N THR A 211 -0.49 1.56 -3.55
CA THR A 211 -1.65 1.41 -2.68
C THR A 211 -2.84 2.17 -3.24
N ASN A 212 -3.99 1.54 -3.29
CA ASN A 212 -5.28 2.21 -3.43
C ASN A 212 -5.73 2.67 -2.05
N MET A 213 -5.74 3.99 -1.83
CA MET A 213 -6.23 4.62 -0.61
C MET A 213 -7.50 5.41 -0.92
N PRO A 214 -8.69 4.82 -0.72
CA PRO A 214 -9.94 5.57 -0.77
C PRO A 214 -9.99 6.63 0.35
N TYR A 215 -10.89 7.61 0.23
CA TYR A 215 -11.13 8.57 1.30
C TYR A 215 -11.70 7.83 2.52
N ILE A 216 -10.83 7.50 3.50
CA ILE A 216 -11.11 6.51 4.55
C ILE A 216 -12.28 6.90 5.43
N THR A 217 -12.39 8.19 5.76
CA THR A 217 -13.47 8.69 6.61
C THR A 217 -14.86 8.54 5.97
N ASP A 218 -14.95 8.36 4.66
CA ASP A 218 -16.20 8.03 3.96
C ASP A 218 -16.81 6.68 4.38
N ALA A 219 -16.00 5.78 4.95
CA ALA A 219 -16.45 4.49 5.45
C ALA A 219 -16.81 4.52 6.94
N GLY A 220 -16.47 5.61 7.65
CA GLY A 220 -16.75 5.77 9.06
C GLY A 220 -16.22 4.61 9.92
N SER A 221 -17.04 4.07 10.81
CA SER A 221 -16.66 2.95 11.69
C SER A 221 -16.31 1.65 10.94
N GLY A 222 -16.73 1.51 9.70
CA GLY A 222 -16.36 0.36 8.86
C GLY A 222 -14.87 0.32 8.53
N CYS A 223 -14.18 1.48 8.56
CA CYS A 223 -12.74 1.58 8.34
C CYS A 223 -12.04 2.36 9.48
N GLY A 224 -12.45 2.16 10.71
CA GLY A 224 -11.67 2.50 11.89
C GLY A 224 -12.05 3.80 12.61
N ALA A 225 -13.09 4.54 12.19
CA ALA A 225 -13.52 5.71 12.95
C ALA A 225 -13.96 5.31 14.37
N ASN A 226 -13.41 5.98 15.38
CA ASN A 226 -13.62 5.74 16.81
C ASN A 226 -13.27 4.31 17.27
N PHE A 227 -12.26 3.70 16.65
CA PHE A 227 -11.87 2.33 16.97
C PHE A 227 -10.97 2.23 18.22
N VAL A 228 -10.11 3.21 18.45
CA VAL A 228 -9.08 3.20 19.50
C VAL A 228 -9.30 4.30 20.52
N ALA A 229 -9.62 5.52 20.09
CA ALA A 229 -9.53 6.69 20.94
C ALA A 229 -10.62 6.79 21.99
N THR A 230 -10.18 7.18 23.15
CA THR A 230 -11.02 7.53 24.29
C THR A 230 -10.97 9.03 24.60
N GLY A 231 -10.64 9.87 23.63
CA GLY A 231 -10.75 11.34 23.72
C GLY A 231 -9.62 12.07 24.45
N SER A 232 -8.66 11.38 25.07
CA SER A 232 -7.57 12.00 25.83
C SER A 232 -6.21 12.02 25.16
N SER A 233 -6.10 11.37 23.98
CA SER A 233 -4.82 11.17 23.27
C SER A 233 -4.42 12.31 22.35
N GLY A 234 -5.29 13.30 22.12
CA GLY A 234 -5.10 14.33 21.10
C GLY A 234 -5.36 13.85 19.66
N VAL A 235 -5.76 12.58 19.47
CA VAL A 235 -6.17 12.02 18.18
C VAL A 235 -7.67 12.18 18.04
N ASN A 236 -8.13 12.67 16.88
CA ASN A 236 -9.56 12.74 16.58
C ASN A 236 -10.09 11.34 16.22
N GLY A 237 -11.01 10.82 17.00
CA GLY A 237 -11.55 9.48 16.80
C GLY A 237 -12.17 9.26 15.42
N ALA A 238 -12.77 10.27 14.82
CA ALA A 238 -13.37 10.15 13.49
C ALA A 238 -12.32 9.85 12.39
N ASP A 239 -11.06 10.25 12.61
CA ASP A 239 -9.97 10.19 11.62
C ASP A 239 -9.00 9.03 11.89
N GLU A 240 -9.20 8.24 12.95
CA GLU A 240 -8.29 7.14 13.32
C GLU A 240 -8.06 6.14 12.20
N GLY A 241 -9.10 5.85 11.42
CA GLY A 241 -9.01 4.94 10.29
C GLY A 241 -7.94 5.31 9.27
N ILE A 242 -7.65 6.60 9.10
CA ILE A 242 -6.66 7.09 8.13
C ILE A 242 -5.28 6.49 8.40
N THR A 243 -4.82 6.54 9.65
CA THR A 243 -3.50 6.04 10.03
C THR A 243 -3.49 4.55 10.37
N ILE A 244 -4.61 3.99 10.83
CA ILE A 244 -4.79 2.54 10.98
C ILE A 244 -4.62 1.86 9.62
N VAL A 245 -5.37 2.31 8.60
CA VAL A 245 -5.38 1.73 7.26
C VAL A 245 -4.07 2.04 6.53
N GLY A 246 -3.62 3.30 6.55
CA GLY A 246 -2.36 3.68 5.91
C GLY A 246 -1.14 2.96 6.47
N GLY A 247 -1.12 2.73 7.80
CA GLY A 247 -0.06 1.96 8.47
C GLY A 247 -0.09 0.48 8.14
N HIS A 248 -1.27 -0.11 7.97
CA HIS A 248 -1.48 -1.48 7.53
C HIS A 248 -0.87 -1.69 6.13
N GLU A 249 -1.34 -0.96 5.16
CA GLU A 249 -0.90 -1.09 3.76
C GLU A 249 0.60 -0.82 3.58
N TYR A 250 1.14 0.13 4.34
CA TYR A 250 2.58 0.39 4.31
C TYR A 250 3.38 -0.77 4.88
N ALA A 251 2.98 -1.32 6.03
CA ALA A 251 3.69 -2.43 6.65
C ALA A 251 3.69 -3.68 5.75
N GLU A 252 2.60 -3.95 5.06
CA GLU A 252 2.48 -5.05 4.11
C GLU A 252 3.35 -4.80 2.87
N THR A 253 3.30 -3.60 2.29
CA THR A 253 4.20 -3.22 1.21
C THR A 253 5.68 -3.40 1.60
N LEU A 254 6.07 -3.11 2.86
CA LEU A 254 7.45 -3.31 3.31
C LEU A 254 7.90 -4.76 3.22
N THR A 255 7.03 -5.71 3.53
CA THR A 255 7.34 -7.14 3.63
C THR A 255 6.94 -7.95 2.40
N ASP A 256 6.00 -7.44 1.61
CA ASP A 256 5.46 -8.08 0.40
C ASP A 256 5.03 -7.04 -0.64
N PRO A 257 5.96 -6.30 -1.26
CA PRO A 257 5.62 -5.25 -2.22
C PRO A 257 4.90 -5.76 -3.48
N ALA A 258 5.02 -7.06 -3.77
CA ALA A 258 4.29 -7.76 -4.82
C ALA A 258 3.49 -8.90 -4.16
N PRO A 259 2.20 -8.68 -3.86
CA PRO A 259 1.39 -9.54 -3.01
C PRO A 259 1.55 -11.04 -3.24
N SER A 260 1.67 -11.81 -2.16
CA SER A 260 1.92 -13.26 -2.12
C SER A 260 3.33 -13.71 -2.55
N SER A 261 4.27 -12.79 -2.76
CA SER A 261 5.66 -13.14 -3.13
C SER A 261 6.64 -13.02 -1.97
N GLY A 262 6.39 -12.11 -1.03
CA GLY A 262 7.23 -11.80 0.12
C GLY A 262 6.90 -12.65 1.35
N TRP A 263 6.46 -12.01 2.43
CA TRP A 263 6.20 -12.67 3.72
C TRP A 263 4.70 -12.83 3.97
N VAL A 264 4.22 -14.06 3.82
CA VAL A 264 2.81 -14.43 4.07
C VAL A 264 2.73 -15.66 4.96
N ASP A 265 1.60 -15.86 5.64
CA ASP A 265 1.35 -17.11 6.37
C ASP A 265 0.76 -18.21 5.46
N SER A 266 0.49 -19.38 6.00
CA SER A 266 -0.02 -20.52 5.24
C SER A 266 -1.42 -20.31 4.67
N THR A 267 -2.11 -19.24 5.04
CA THR A 267 -3.43 -18.83 4.51
C THR A 267 -3.34 -17.69 3.50
N GLY A 268 -2.14 -17.14 3.29
CA GLY A 268 -1.88 -15.98 2.46
C GLY A 268 -2.05 -14.64 3.19
N ALA A 269 -2.26 -14.65 4.52
CA ALA A 269 -2.38 -13.42 5.29
C ALA A 269 -1.00 -12.79 5.54
N GLU A 270 -0.95 -11.46 5.47
CA GLU A 270 0.24 -10.64 5.65
C GLU A 270 0.35 -10.07 7.07
N THR A 271 1.36 -9.24 7.30
CA THR A 271 1.69 -8.72 8.63
C THR A 271 0.56 -7.88 9.26
N GLY A 272 -0.15 -7.08 8.48
CA GLY A 272 -1.28 -6.26 8.90
C GLY A 272 -2.56 -7.08 9.07
N ASP A 273 -2.86 -7.94 8.10
CA ASP A 273 -4.05 -8.80 8.07
C ASP A 273 -4.25 -9.62 9.34
N LYS A 274 -3.16 -10.24 9.81
CA LYS A 274 -3.17 -11.09 11.00
C LYS A 274 -3.58 -10.32 12.24
N CYS A 275 -3.34 -9.02 12.26
CA CYS A 275 -3.54 -8.14 13.42
C CYS A 275 -4.67 -7.12 13.22
N ALA A 276 -5.38 -7.18 12.07
CA ALA A 276 -6.44 -6.23 11.77
C ALA A 276 -7.59 -6.31 12.78
N TRP A 277 -8.04 -5.14 13.23
CA TRP A 277 -9.25 -4.94 14.04
C TRP A 277 -9.26 -5.65 15.40
N ILE A 278 -8.11 -5.80 16.05
CA ILE A 278 -8.06 -6.26 17.45
C ILE A 278 -8.40 -5.07 18.36
N SER A 279 -9.51 -5.15 19.07
CA SER A 279 -10.02 -4.07 19.93
C SER A 279 -9.61 -4.21 21.39
N SER A 280 -9.14 -5.40 21.83
CA SER A 280 -8.75 -5.65 23.21
C SER A 280 -7.82 -6.84 23.35
N GLY A 281 -7.09 -6.89 24.44
CA GLY A 281 -6.12 -7.96 24.73
C GLY A 281 -4.77 -7.73 24.07
N GLN A 282 -4.02 -8.81 23.92
CA GLN A 282 -2.70 -8.77 23.30
C GLN A 282 -2.82 -8.36 21.82
N GLY A 283 -2.04 -7.38 21.42
CA GLY A 283 -2.07 -6.84 20.08
C GLY A 283 -3.25 -5.91 19.79
N ALA A 284 -3.97 -5.41 20.81
CA ALA A 284 -5.02 -4.42 20.57
C ALA A 284 -4.47 -3.18 19.86
N SER A 285 -5.26 -2.65 18.93
CA SER A 285 -5.00 -1.35 18.31
C SER A 285 -4.85 -0.27 19.39
N SER A 286 -3.94 0.67 19.18
CA SER A 286 -3.62 1.66 20.20
C SER A 286 -3.20 3.00 19.59
N ILE A 287 -3.14 4.03 20.44
CA ILE A 287 -2.47 5.28 20.11
C ILE A 287 -0.98 5.10 20.42
N ILE A 288 -0.15 5.35 19.43
CA ILE A 288 1.32 5.33 19.54
C ILE A 288 1.88 6.72 19.33
N SER A 289 3.12 6.94 19.80
CA SER A 289 3.86 8.17 19.50
C SER A 289 5.00 7.85 18.53
N LEU A 290 5.01 8.54 17.39
CA LEU A 290 6.10 8.54 16.42
C LEU A 290 6.77 9.92 16.46
N ASN A 291 8.04 10.00 16.87
CA ASN A 291 8.79 11.25 16.94
C ASN A 291 8.02 12.42 17.59
N GLY A 292 7.23 12.11 18.64
CA GLY A 292 6.48 13.10 19.43
C GLY A 292 5.08 13.46 18.91
N ALA A 293 4.64 12.90 17.79
CA ALA A 293 3.26 13.00 17.31
C ALA A 293 2.49 11.70 17.60
N ASN A 294 1.22 11.82 17.95
CA ASN A 294 0.36 10.68 18.31
C ASN A 294 -0.50 10.25 17.13
N PHE A 295 -0.57 8.93 16.90
CA PHE A 295 -1.35 8.32 15.82
C PHE A 295 -2.09 7.07 16.31
N ALA A 296 -3.28 6.86 15.80
CA ALA A 296 -3.97 5.59 15.96
C ALA A 296 -3.40 4.56 14.98
N VAL A 297 -3.07 3.37 15.48
CA VAL A 297 -2.60 2.26 14.63
C VAL A 297 -3.24 0.96 15.08
N GLN A 298 -3.37 0.02 14.14
CA GLN A 298 -3.48 -1.38 14.50
C GLN A 298 -2.10 -1.95 14.84
N SER A 299 -2.04 -3.09 15.52
CA SER A 299 -0.80 -3.84 15.69
C SER A 299 -0.38 -4.52 14.37
N LEU A 300 0.88 -4.94 14.31
CA LEU A 300 1.48 -5.68 13.21
C LEU A 300 2.01 -7.02 13.70
N TRP A 301 2.00 -8.04 12.83
CA TRP A 301 2.49 -9.35 13.21
C TRP A 301 4.02 -9.34 13.36
N SER A 302 4.47 -9.93 14.44
CA SER A 302 5.88 -10.19 14.71
C SER A 302 6.12 -11.69 14.89
N ASN A 303 6.90 -12.29 14.01
CA ASN A 303 7.32 -13.68 14.15
C ASN A 303 8.19 -13.90 15.39
N ASN A 304 8.91 -12.87 15.86
CA ASN A 304 9.79 -12.93 17.03
C ASN A 304 9.04 -12.85 18.36
N PHE A 305 7.78 -12.41 18.38
CA PHE A 305 7.01 -12.26 19.61
C PHE A 305 6.88 -13.59 20.35
N GLY A 306 6.91 -13.54 21.69
CA GLY A 306 6.76 -14.72 22.53
C GLY A 306 7.88 -15.76 22.35
N GLY A 307 9.09 -15.32 21.98
CA GLY A 307 10.23 -16.21 21.75
C GLY A 307 10.13 -17.01 20.46
N GLY A 308 9.42 -16.48 19.45
CA GLY A 308 9.22 -17.13 18.15
C GLY A 308 7.84 -17.76 17.97
N ALA A 309 6.97 -17.64 18.96
CA ALA A 309 5.58 -18.12 18.85
C ALA A 309 4.75 -17.27 17.87
N GLY A 310 5.16 -16.00 17.69
CA GLY A 310 4.45 -15.02 16.89
C GLY A 310 3.32 -14.34 17.65
N GLY A 311 3.04 -13.10 17.28
CA GLY A 311 1.96 -12.31 17.86
C GLY A 311 1.91 -10.88 17.33
N CYS A 312 0.85 -10.17 17.64
CA CYS A 312 0.62 -8.81 17.19
C CYS A 312 1.24 -7.81 18.16
N VAL A 313 1.99 -6.84 17.64
CA VAL A 313 2.72 -5.85 18.45
C VAL A 313 2.49 -4.43 17.90
N THR A 314 2.51 -3.44 18.78
CA THR A 314 2.46 -2.02 18.42
C THR A 314 3.81 -1.31 18.63
N SER A 315 4.80 -2.02 19.21
CA SER A 315 6.18 -1.53 19.29
C SER A 315 7.18 -2.68 19.26
N TYR A 316 8.36 -2.40 18.75
CA TYR A 316 9.46 -3.34 18.62
C TYR A 316 10.79 -2.58 18.72
N THR A 317 11.56 -2.87 19.76
CA THR A 317 12.93 -2.32 19.90
C THR A 317 13.99 -3.41 19.81
N SER A 318 13.61 -4.66 20.07
CA SER A 318 14.43 -5.87 19.90
C SER A 318 13.54 -7.11 19.91
N ALA A 319 14.07 -8.26 19.54
CA ALA A 319 13.34 -9.54 19.59
C ALA A 319 12.82 -9.91 21.00
N SER A 320 13.44 -9.39 22.06
CA SER A 320 13.02 -9.60 23.45
C SER A 320 12.19 -8.45 24.05
N ASN A 321 12.02 -7.34 23.33
CA ASN A 321 11.28 -6.16 23.79
C ASN A 321 10.26 -5.72 22.75
N GLN A 322 9.06 -6.28 22.87
CA GLN A 322 7.94 -6.08 21.96
C GLN A 322 6.64 -5.94 22.76
N HIS A 323 5.78 -5.00 22.39
CA HIS A 323 4.53 -4.69 23.08
C HIS A 323 3.36 -4.52 22.11
#